data_253f180ecabe1f6d965ffa38c8bed56d
#
_entry.id   253f180ecabe1f6d965ffa38c8bed56d
#
_cell.length_a   1.000
_cell.length_b   1.000
_cell.length_c   1.000
_cell.angle_alpha   90.00
_cell.angle_beta   90.00
_cell.angle_gamma   90.00
#
_symmetry.space_group_name_H-M   'P 1'
#
loop_
_entity.id
_entity.type
_entity.pdbx_description
1 polymer ?
#
loop_
_entity_poly.entity_id
_entity_poly.type
_entity_poly.pdbx_seq_one_letter_code
_entity_poly.pdbx_strand_id
1 'polypeptide(L)'
;MAKISTSSRKNTPSRTAPKFSAGDQLVIVESPAKAKTITKYLGPGFRVEASIGHIRDLPAKAPKGSKQPVPGVDLDDDFNPTYVVDDDRKSQVANLRKMAKIASTIWFATDLDREGEAIAWHLAELLDVDPRKAKRVEFDEITKSAILKAFQEPRPIDLDRVNAQQARRILDRIVGYMVSPVLWKKVAGGLSAGRVQSVALKLIVDREREIRGFQPDEYWKVEAAMTPDKARGQALSMAWDAFLAQRDERGKGPTVKEQAHWLAERSGIECELVQVGGKPLDLRREVPKYEDLADFGSSKCAVEVPAWVLRKVDEDKSTKTPIPQPANWFDPGEALVARVKSVAEAVGLESVSIIIAPKAPTTDLRGEDEPVGFARWQRVVRGSIGAGVRYKVRSIEKSATSSRPKAPFITSTLQSSASYALSFAAKRTMSTAQQLYMGVNVPGEGSVGLITYMR
;
A
#
# COMPACT_ATOMS: atom_id res chain seq x y z
N MET A 1 32.05 28.44 -25.80
CA MET A 1 33.10 27.42 -25.60
C MET A 1 33.82 27.71 -24.29
N ALA A 2 33.47 27.00 -23.22
CA ALA A 2 34.19 27.08 -21.96
C ALA A 2 34.54 25.63 -21.57
N LYS A 3 35.84 25.37 -21.52
CA LYS A 3 36.41 24.07 -21.12
C LYS A 3 36.23 23.86 -19.61
N ILE A 4 35.51 22.82 -19.22
CA ILE A 4 35.45 22.38 -17.84
C ILE A 4 36.67 21.51 -17.56
N SER A 5 37.51 21.97 -16.65
CA SER A 5 38.70 21.29 -16.17
C SER A 5 38.29 20.11 -15.27
N THR A 6 38.76 18.93 -15.65
CA THR A 6 38.64 17.70 -14.83
C THR A 6 39.63 17.75 -13.67
N SER A 7 39.12 17.98 -12.47
CA SER A 7 39.89 17.89 -11.22
C SER A 7 40.21 16.41 -10.92
N SER A 8 41.50 16.10 -10.83
CA SER A 8 42.06 14.81 -10.49
C SER A 8 41.58 14.38 -9.07
N ARG A 9 40.83 13.28 -8.99
CA ARG A 9 40.55 12.61 -7.70
C ARG A 9 41.85 12.12 -7.09
N LYS A 10 42.25 12.73 -5.97
CA LYS A 10 43.30 12.21 -5.11
C LYS A 10 42.93 10.81 -4.62
N ASN A 11 43.69 9.80 -5.02
CA ASN A 11 43.65 8.44 -4.48
C ASN A 11 43.95 8.50 -2.97
N THR A 12 42.93 8.38 -2.16
CA THR A 12 43.09 8.05 -0.73
C THR A 12 43.54 6.60 -0.64
N PRO A 13 44.62 6.27 0.09
CA PRO A 13 45.07 4.91 0.18
C PRO A 13 43.95 4.04 0.80
N SER A 14 43.57 2.98 0.08
CA SER A 14 42.69 1.93 0.56
C SER A 14 43.35 1.35 1.83
N ARG A 15 42.75 1.56 3.01
CA ARG A 15 43.07 0.81 4.21
C ARG A 15 42.78 -0.67 3.88
N THR A 16 43.82 -1.45 3.62
CA THR A 16 43.75 -2.90 3.50
C THR A 16 43.05 -3.43 4.76
N ALA A 17 41.90 -4.06 4.60
CA ALA A 17 41.22 -4.72 5.71
C ALA A 17 42.20 -5.70 6.36
N PRO A 18 42.25 -5.79 7.70
CA PRO A 18 43.13 -6.74 8.36
C PRO A 18 42.91 -8.16 7.82
N LYS A 19 43.98 -8.89 7.59
CA LYS A 19 43.89 -10.28 7.12
C LYS A 19 43.17 -11.10 8.19
N PHE A 20 42.24 -11.95 7.77
CA PHE A 20 41.57 -12.91 8.64
C PHE A 20 42.61 -13.89 9.20
N SER A 21 42.67 -14.01 10.50
CA SER A 21 43.71 -14.80 11.21
C SER A 21 43.11 -15.97 11.97
N ALA A 22 43.93 -16.99 12.24
CA ALA A 22 43.49 -18.08 13.10
C ALA A 22 43.14 -17.55 14.50
N GLY A 23 41.94 -17.93 14.99
CA GLY A 23 41.40 -17.42 16.25
C GLY A 23 40.35 -16.33 16.11
N ASP A 24 40.25 -15.67 14.95
CA ASP A 24 39.14 -14.75 14.69
C ASP A 24 37.79 -15.48 14.60
N GLN A 25 36.73 -14.79 14.91
CA GLN A 25 35.34 -15.29 14.80
C GLN A 25 34.74 -14.85 13.48
N LEU A 26 34.16 -15.80 12.76
CA LEU A 26 33.48 -15.55 11.48
C LEU A 26 31.99 -15.28 11.73
N VAL A 27 31.51 -14.14 11.32
CA VAL A 27 30.08 -13.77 11.33
C VAL A 27 29.56 -13.74 9.91
N ILE A 28 28.53 -14.50 9.62
CA ILE A 28 27.93 -14.56 8.29
C ILE A 28 26.57 -13.89 8.31
N VAL A 29 26.39 -12.90 7.44
CA VAL A 29 25.14 -12.16 7.21
C VAL A 29 24.67 -12.35 5.77
N GLU A 30 23.43 -11.97 5.44
CA GLU A 30 22.92 -12.16 4.07
C GLU A 30 23.36 -11.04 3.10
N SER A 31 23.72 -9.83 3.58
CA SER A 31 24.00 -8.70 2.70
C SER A 31 25.29 -7.95 3.02
N PRO A 32 26.02 -7.42 2.00
CA PRO A 32 27.23 -6.63 2.22
C PRO A 32 26.98 -5.34 3.02
N ALA A 33 25.79 -4.75 2.91
CA ALA A 33 25.44 -3.55 3.67
C ALA A 33 25.36 -3.84 5.17
N LYS A 34 24.71 -4.95 5.56
CA LYS A 34 24.72 -5.45 6.95
C LYS A 34 26.14 -5.74 7.42
N ALA A 35 26.95 -6.44 6.63
CA ALA A 35 28.33 -6.75 6.98
C ALA A 35 29.10 -5.49 7.35
N LYS A 36 28.99 -4.43 6.55
CA LYS A 36 29.66 -3.15 6.78
C LYS A 36 29.23 -2.48 8.09
N THR A 37 27.94 -2.51 8.41
CA THR A 37 27.42 -1.89 9.63
C THR A 37 27.77 -2.70 10.88
N ILE A 38 27.59 -4.02 10.85
CA ILE A 38 27.84 -4.91 11.99
C ILE A 38 29.34 -4.96 12.33
N THR A 39 30.23 -4.96 11.33
CA THR A 39 31.69 -4.90 11.56
C THR A 39 32.09 -3.74 12.47
N LYS A 40 31.45 -2.59 12.35
CA LYS A 40 31.76 -1.42 13.20
C LYS A 40 31.39 -1.63 14.66
N TYR A 41 30.35 -2.43 14.92
CA TYR A 41 29.82 -2.63 16.26
C TYR A 41 30.52 -3.74 17.03
N LEU A 42 30.94 -4.79 16.34
CA LEU A 42 31.58 -5.95 16.96
C LEU A 42 33.07 -5.72 17.30
N GLY A 43 33.74 -4.87 16.54
CA GLY A 43 35.14 -4.55 16.79
C GLY A 43 36.16 -5.63 16.36
N PRO A 44 37.42 -5.58 16.86
CA PRO A 44 38.45 -6.52 16.49
C PRO A 44 38.16 -7.93 16.98
N GLY A 45 38.70 -8.95 16.28
CA GLY A 45 38.46 -10.38 16.57
C GLY A 45 37.21 -10.95 15.89
N PHE A 46 36.40 -10.09 15.24
CA PHE A 46 35.26 -10.53 14.42
C PHE A 46 35.49 -10.18 12.95
N ARG A 47 35.27 -11.15 12.10
CA ARG A 47 35.24 -10.97 10.65
C ARG A 47 33.80 -11.17 10.16
N VAL A 48 33.19 -10.11 9.63
CA VAL A 48 31.83 -10.19 9.11
C VAL A 48 31.87 -10.30 7.59
N GLU A 49 31.26 -11.36 7.08
CA GLU A 49 31.19 -11.66 5.64
C GLU A 49 29.73 -11.84 5.21
N ALA A 50 29.43 -11.51 3.95
CA ALA A 50 28.09 -11.65 3.41
C ALA A 50 27.97 -12.92 2.57
N SER A 51 26.87 -13.66 2.71
CA SER A 51 26.50 -14.75 1.80
C SER A 51 26.03 -14.25 0.43
N ILE A 52 25.63 -12.98 0.37
CA ILE A 52 25.02 -12.34 -0.81
C ILE A 52 23.68 -13.01 -1.17
N GLY A 53 22.80 -13.16 -0.18
CA GLY A 53 21.49 -13.81 -0.29
C GLY A 53 21.56 -15.33 -0.21
N HIS A 54 20.66 -16.01 -0.91
CA HIS A 54 20.69 -17.47 -1.02
C HIS A 54 21.94 -17.96 -1.73
N ILE A 55 22.50 -19.08 -1.26
CA ILE A 55 23.73 -19.68 -1.78
C ILE A 55 23.49 -21.01 -2.47
N ARG A 56 22.38 -21.68 -2.20
CA ARG A 56 21.92 -22.89 -2.89
C ARG A 56 20.39 -22.88 -3.02
N ASP A 57 19.91 -23.48 -4.09
CA ASP A 57 18.49 -23.64 -4.38
C ASP A 57 18.23 -24.98 -5.07
N LEU A 58 16.95 -25.30 -5.27
CA LEU A 58 16.54 -26.42 -6.12
C LEU A 58 17.00 -26.16 -7.57
N PRO A 59 17.54 -27.16 -8.28
CA PRO A 59 18.06 -26.97 -9.64
C PRO A 59 16.98 -26.46 -10.59
N ALA A 60 17.37 -25.56 -11.50
CA ALA A 60 16.44 -24.99 -12.49
C ALA A 60 15.99 -26.00 -13.54
N LYS A 61 16.82 -27.04 -13.79
CA LYS A 61 16.55 -28.10 -14.77
C LYS A 61 16.85 -29.47 -14.15
N ALA A 62 16.04 -30.45 -14.49
CA ALA A 62 16.33 -31.82 -14.12
C ALA A 62 17.64 -32.30 -14.76
N PRO A 63 18.42 -33.16 -14.11
CA PRO A 63 19.56 -33.80 -14.70
C PRO A 63 19.18 -34.58 -15.98
N LYS A 64 20.10 -34.67 -16.93
CA LYS A 64 19.85 -35.46 -18.16
C LYS A 64 19.52 -36.91 -17.78
N GLY A 65 18.43 -37.44 -18.32
CA GLY A 65 17.96 -38.80 -18.03
C GLY A 65 17.06 -38.94 -16.79
N SER A 66 16.82 -37.87 -16.03
CA SER A 66 15.85 -37.87 -14.93
C SER A 66 14.43 -38.04 -15.46
N LYS A 67 13.66 -38.93 -14.83
CA LYS A 67 12.21 -39.11 -15.08
C LYS A 67 11.34 -38.20 -14.20
N GLN A 68 11.92 -37.52 -13.22
CA GLN A 68 11.19 -36.66 -12.30
C GLN A 68 10.64 -35.42 -13.03
N PRO A 69 9.33 -35.15 -12.96
CA PRO A 69 8.70 -34.04 -13.66
C PRO A 69 9.03 -32.68 -13.01
N VAL A 70 9.48 -32.69 -11.74
CA VAL A 70 9.79 -31.50 -10.96
C VAL A 70 11.29 -31.49 -10.62
N PRO A 71 12.09 -30.58 -11.21
CA PRO A 71 13.51 -30.52 -10.94
C PRO A 71 13.85 -30.30 -9.47
N GLY A 72 14.67 -31.19 -8.91
CA GLY A 72 15.16 -31.08 -7.53
C GLY A 72 14.17 -31.48 -6.45
N VAL A 73 13.04 -32.10 -6.82
CA VAL A 73 12.08 -32.64 -5.84
C VAL A 73 11.75 -34.07 -6.24
N ASP A 74 11.97 -35.01 -5.34
CA ASP A 74 11.55 -36.40 -5.53
C ASP A 74 10.11 -36.56 -5.05
N LEU A 75 9.17 -36.76 -6.01
CA LEU A 75 7.75 -36.89 -5.70
C LEU A 75 7.40 -38.25 -5.11
N ASP A 76 8.26 -39.24 -5.29
CA ASP A 76 8.05 -40.63 -4.86
C ASP A 76 8.73 -40.94 -3.50
N ASP A 77 9.65 -40.04 -3.06
CA ASP A 77 10.36 -40.14 -1.78
C ASP A 77 10.08 -38.91 -0.89
N ASP A 78 8.88 -38.85 -0.35
CA ASP A 78 8.40 -37.84 0.61
C ASP A 78 8.76 -36.39 0.25
N PHE A 79 8.76 -36.09 -1.07
CA PHE A 79 9.14 -34.78 -1.61
C PHE A 79 10.56 -34.33 -1.28
N ASN A 80 11.47 -35.26 -1.08
CA ASN A 80 12.84 -34.99 -0.67
C ASN A 80 13.56 -34.03 -1.62
N PRO A 81 14.08 -32.87 -1.13
CA PRO A 81 14.68 -31.85 -1.98
C PRO A 81 16.17 -32.13 -2.23
N THR A 82 16.59 -31.95 -3.47
CA THR A 82 18.00 -31.91 -3.84
C THR A 82 18.44 -30.48 -4.11
N TYR A 83 19.34 -29.95 -3.27
CA TYR A 83 19.84 -28.58 -3.40
C TYR A 83 21.18 -28.55 -4.16
N VAL A 84 21.37 -27.52 -4.98
CA VAL A 84 22.61 -27.22 -5.70
C VAL A 84 23.08 -25.80 -5.34
N VAL A 85 24.40 -25.63 -5.32
CA VAL A 85 24.99 -24.29 -5.15
C VAL A 85 24.86 -23.54 -6.47
N ASP A 86 24.32 -22.32 -6.42
CA ASP A 86 24.20 -21.46 -7.57
C ASP A 86 25.57 -21.13 -8.18
N ASP A 87 25.70 -21.17 -9.50
CA ASP A 87 26.98 -21.02 -10.19
C ASP A 87 27.69 -19.70 -9.86
N ASP A 88 26.91 -18.61 -9.75
CA ASP A 88 27.41 -17.28 -9.38
C ASP A 88 27.80 -17.16 -7.89
N ARG A 89 27.46 -18.16 -7.06
CA ARG A 89 27.80 -18.22 -5.62
C ARG A 89 28.96 -19.12 -5.29
N LYS A 90 29.44 -19.93 -6.23
CA LYS A 90 30.54 -20.90 -5.99
C LYS A 90 31.81 -20.25 -5.43
N SER A 91 32.19 -19.09 -5.94
CA SER A 91 33.38 -18.38 -5.45
C SER A 91 33.21 -17.90 -4.00
N GLN A 92 32.01 -17.38 -3.66
CA GLN A 92 31.70 -16.92 -2.30
C GLN A 92 31.65 -18.09 -1.32
N VAL A 93 31.03 -19.20 -1.70
CA VAL A 93 31.04 -20.44 -0.89
C VAL A 93 32.45 -20.93 -0.64
N ALA A 94 33.29 -20.95 -1.68
CA ALA A 94 34.70 -21.35 -1.53
C ALA A 94 35.46 -20.42 -0.56
N ASN A 95 35.23 -19.13 -0.61
CA ASN A 95 35.79 -18.15 0.33
C ASN A 95 35.32 -18.41 1.76
N LEU A 96 34.02 -18.54 1.98
CA LEU A 96 33.44 -18.83 3.30
C LEU A 96 33.97 -20.15 3.88
N ARG A 97 34.10 -21.21 3.08
CA ARG A 97 34.71 -22.49 3.50
C ARG A 97 36.17 -22.35 3.96
N LYS A 98 36.98 -21.54 3.24
CA LYS A 98 38.36 -21.26 3.65
C LYS A 98 38.40 -20.56 5.00
N MET A 99 37.55 -19.60 5.21
CA MET A 99 37.50 -18.86 6.47
C MET A 99 36.92 -19.70 7.61
N ALA A 100 35.90 -20.49 7.37
CA ALA A 100 35.31 -21.40 8.36
C ALA A 100 36.30 -22.39 8.94
N LYS A 101 37.26 -22.89 8.13
CA LYS A 101 38.29 -23.83 8.57
C LYS A 101 39.26 -23.26 9.59
N ILE A 102 39.49 -21.96 9.63
CA ILE A 102 40.45 -21.31 10.52
C ILE A 102 39.74 -20.45 11.60
N ALA A 103 38.45 -20.25 11.48
CA ALA A 103 37.65 -19.52 12.46
C ALA A 103 37.56 -20.27 13.79
N SER A 104 37.71 -19.57 14.91
CA SER A 104 37.47 -20.14 16.23
C SER A 104 35.97 -20.39 16.51
N THR A 105 35.12 -19.62 15.90
CA THR A 105 33.65 -19.70 16.03
C THR A 105 33.00 -19.16 14.77
N ILE A 106 31.88 -19.80 14.36
CA ILE A 106 31.04 -19.35 13.25
C ILE A 106 29.69 -18.89 13.80
N TRP A 107 29.30 -17.67 13.42
CA TRP A 107 28.05 -17.06 13.80
C TRP A 107 27.18 -16.84 12.58
N PHE A 108 25.90 -17.18 12.69
CA PHE A 108 24.91 -16.95 11.64
C PHE A 108 23.99 -15.80 12.06
N ALA A 109 24.20 -14.62 11.47
CA ALA A 109 23.52 -13.36 11.80
C ALA A 109 22.65 -12.87 10.63
N THR A 110 21.93 -13.79 10.01
CA THR A 110 20.95 -13.52 8.94
C THR A 110 19.65 -12.94 9.50
N ASP A 111 18.74 -12.46 8.64
CA ASP A 111 17.46 -11.89 9.06
C ASP A 111 16.66 -12.85 9.96
N LEU A 112 15.78 -12.29 10.76
CA LEU A 112 15.04 -13.05 11.77
C LEU A 112 13.79 -13.77 11.22
N ASP A 113 13.57 -13.70 9.89
CA ASP A 113 12.48 -14.40 9.23
C ASP A 113 12.84 -15.83 8.80
N ARG A 114 11.87 -16.53 8.19
CA ARG A 114 12.08 -17.92 7.74
C ARG A 114 13.10 -18.03 6.61
N GLU A 115 13.24 -17.01 5.78
CA GLU A 115 14.23 -16.97 4.71
C GLU A 115 15.63 -16.85 5.30
N GLY A 116 15.83 -15.96 6.29
CA GLY A 116 17.09 -15.84 7.02
C GLY A 116 17.47 -17.12 7.78
N GLU A 117 16.47 -17.82 8.36
CA GLU A 117 16.70 -19.11 9.02
C GLU A 117 17.14 -20.20 8.03
N ALA A 118 16.50 -20.27 6.86
CA ALA A 118 16.89 -21.20 5.80
C ALA A 118 18.28 -20.88 5.24
N ILE A 119 18.63 -19.59 5.06
CA ILE A 119 19.97 -19.18 4.65
C ILE A 119 21.02 -19.65 5.68
N ALA A 120 20.75 -19.45 6.98
CA ALA A 120 21.65 -19.93 8.04
C ALA A 120 21.82 -21.44 8.01
N TRP A 121 20.74 -22.20 7.81
CA TRP A 121 20.79 -23.65 7.69
C TRP A 121 21.57 -24.11 6.45
N HIS A 122 21.32 -23.53 5.29
CA HIS A 122 22.06 -23.83 4.06
C HIS A 122 23.55 -23.54 4.20
N LEU A 123 23.92 -22.48 4.92
CA LEU A 123 25.29 -22.15 5.24
C LEU A 123 25.90 -23.16 6.20
N ALA A 124 25.20 -23.54 7.26
CA ALA A 124 25.64 -24.52 8.23
C ALA A 124 25.98 -25.86 7.53
N GLU A 125 25.07 -26.35 6.69
CA GLU A 125 25.28 -27.56 5.87
C GLU A 125 26.52 -27.46 4.95
N LEU A 126 26.71 -26.31 4.28
CA LEU A 126 27.85 -26.10 3.37
C LEU A 126 29.19 -25.93 4.10
N LEU A 127 29.17 -25.54 5.35
CA LEU A 127 30.36 -25.31 6.19
C LEU A 127 30.60 -26.44 7.19
N ASP A 128 29.86 -27.55 7.08
CA ASP A 128 29.97 -28.74 7.96
C ASP A 128 29.75 -28.40 9.45
N VAL A 129 28.81 -27.47 9.74
CA VAL A 129 28.39 -27.06 11.08
C VAL A 129 27.07 -27.75 11.43
N ASP A 130 27.02 -28.46 12.55
CA ASP A 130 25.77 -29.05 13.05
C ASP A 130 24.74 -27.92 13.36
N PRO A 131 23.60 -27.88 12.68
CA PRO A 131 22.59 -26.83 12.88
C PRO A 131 22.12 -26.73 14.35
N ARG A 132 22.10 -27.83 15.08
CA ARG A 132 21.70 -27.89 16.52
C ARG A 132 22.72 -27.27 17.45
N LYS A 133 23.96 -27.11 17.00
CA LYS A 133 25.07 -26.48 17.74
C LYS A 133 25.50 -25.14 17.15
N ALA A 134 24.85 -24.73 16.06
CA ALA A 134 25.13 -23.48 15.38
C ALA A 134 24.86 -22.28 16.29
N LYS A 135 25.69 -21.25 16.22
CA LYS A 135 25.45 -19.98 16.91
C LYS A 135 24.66 -19.05 16.01
N ARG A 136 23.34 -19.15 16.09
CA ARG A 136 22.38 -18.28 15.42
C ARG A 136 22.12 -17.04 16.26
N VAL A 137 22.25 -15.86 15.66
CA VAL A 137 22.04 -14.56 16.29
C VAL A 137 20.88 -13.83 15.60
N GLU A 138 19.93 -13.35 16.37
CA GLU A 138 18.77 -12.61 15.90
C GLU A 138 18.73 -11.21 16.50
N PHE A 139 18.45 -10.23 15.68
CA PHE A 139 18.21 -8.85 16.10
C PHE A 139 17.13 -8.24 15.20
N ASP A 140 16.26 -7.47 15.80
CA ASP A 140 15.15 -6.80 15.13
C ASP A 140 15.51 -5.39 14.65
N GLU A 141 16.64 -4.84 15.13
CA GLU A 141 17.18 -3.56 14.70
C GLU A 141 18.71 -3.61 14.56
N ILE A 142 19.25 -2.79 13.67
CA ILE A 142 20.71 -2.71 13.45
C ILE A 142 21.28 -1.51 14.21
N THR A 143 21.22 -1.59 15.54
CA THR A 143 21.86 -0.66 16.46
C THR A 143 22.99 -1.36 17.22
N LYS A 144 23.93 -0.57 17.76
CA LYS A 144 25.08 -1.15 18.50
C LYS A 144 24.61 -1.94 19.72
N SER A 145 23.65 -1.42 20.47
CA SER A 145 23.11 -2.07 21.67
C SER A 145 22.42 -3.40 21.36
N ALA A 146 21.53 -3.41 20.35
CA ALA A 146 20.80 -4.61 19.94
C ALA A 146 21.75 -5.69 19.43
N ILE A 147 22.74 -5.34 18.59
CA ILE A 147 23.74 -6.28 18.07
C ILE A 147 24.56 -6.87 19.20
N LEU A 148 25.15 -6.07 20.09
CA LEU A 148 25.97 -6.58 21.18
C LEU A 148 25.18 -7.48 22.14
N LYS A 149 23.93 -7.14 22.42
CA LYS A 149 23.04 -7.97 23.23
C LYS A 149 22.75 -9.31 22.54
N ALA A 150 22.42 -9.29 21.27
CA ALA A 150 22.09 -10.50 20.49
C ALA A 150 23.26 -11.51 20.46
N PHE A 151 24.53 -11.04 20.42
CA PHE A 151 25.70 -11.91 20.46
C PHE A 151 25.96 -12.53 21.83
N GLN A 152 25.32 -12.03 22.89
CA GLN A 152 25.41 -12.64 24.24
C GLN A 152 24.40 -13.79 24.39
N GLU A 153 23.35 -13.85 23.58
CA GLU A 153 22.26 -14.80 23.70
C GLU A 153 22.05 -15.58 22.37
N PRO A 154 23.06 -16.32 21.86
CA PRO A 154 22.91 -17.10 20.64
C PRO A 154 22.00 -18.31 20.89
N ARG A 155 21.25 -18.71 19.84
CA ARG A 155 20.46 -19.93 19.85
C ARG A 155 20.91 -20.91 18.74
N PRO A 156 20.50 -22.19 18.79
CA PRO A 156 20.61 -23.08 17.63
C PRO A 156 19.72 -22.61 16.47
N ILE A 157 19.95 -23.16 15.29
CA ILE A 157 19.06 -22.97 14.12
C ILE A 157 17.73 -23.67 14.40
N ASP A 158 16.63 -22.97 14.16
CA ASP A 158 15.27 -23.46 14.32
C ASP A 158 14.88 -24.30 13.09
N LEU A 159 14.96 -25.62 13.25
CA LEU A 159 14.66 -26.55 12.15
C LEU A 159 13.18 -26.53 11.74
N ASP A 160 12.27 -26.15 12.61
CA ASP A 160 10.84 -26.05 12.25
C ASP A 160 10.61 -24.87 11.30
N ARG A 161 11.30 -23.75 11.52
CA ARG A 161 11.29 -22.62 10.58
C ARG A 161 11.96 -22.98 9.25
N VAL A 162 13.05 -23.74 9.28
CA VAL A 162 13.73 -24.24 8.08
C VAL A 162 12.79 -25.15 7.29
N ASN A 163 12.15 -26.13 7.96
CA ASN A 163 11.20 -27.04 7.34
C ASN A 163 10.00 -26.30 6.74
N ALA A 164 9.49 -25.29 7.42
CA ALA A 164 8.41 -24.47 6.92
C ALA A 164 8.78 -23.68 5.65
N GLN A 165 10.02 -23.19 5.56
CA GLN A 165 10.54 -22.52 4.36
C GLN A 165 10.75 -23.53 3.23
N GLN A 166 11.34 -24.69 3.51
CA GLN A 166 11.55 -25.77 2.54
C GLN A 166 10.24 -26.27 1.95
N ALA A 167 9.26 -26.57 2.81
CA ALA A 167 7.93 -27.00 2.38
C ALA A 167 7.28 -25.98 1.45
N ARG A 168 7.40 -24.69 1.78
CA ARG A 168 6.95 -23.61 0.90
C ARG A 168 7.67 -23.61 -0.43
N ARG A 169 9.01 -23.74 -0.43
CA ARG A 169 9.82 -23.74 -1.65
C ARG A 169 9.50 -24.92 -2.56
N ILE A 170 9.36 -26.11 -1.97
CA ILE A 170 8.99 -27.35 -2.65
C ILE A 170 7.60 -27.20 -3.28
N LEU A 171 6.61 -26.73 -2.51
CA LEU A 171 5.24 -26.53 -2.99
C LEU A 171 5.19 -25.54 -4.16
N ASP A 172 5.87 -24.39 -4.06
CA ASP A 172 5.93 -23.41 -5.14
C ASP A 172 6.58 -24.01 -6.40
N ARG A 173 7.59 -24.89 -6.24
CA ARG A 173 8.23 -25.61 -7.33
C ARG A 173 7.27 -26.60 -8.00
N ILE A 174 6.58 -27.43 -7.21
CA ILE A 174 5.62 -28.42 -7.71
C ILE A 174 4.49 -27.71 -8.47
N VAL A 175 3.87 -26.71 -7.88
CA VAL A 175 2.79 -25.94 -8.52
C VAL A 175 3.27 -25.31 -9.83
N GLY A 176 4.45 -24.69 -9.82
CA GLY A 176 5.01 -24.07 -11.02
C GLY A 176 5.25 -25.05 -12.16
N TYR A 177 5.82 -26.20 -11.88
CA TYR A 177 6.16 -27.17 -12.93
C TYR A 177 5.00 -28.06 -13.36
N MET A 178 4.04 -28.36 -12.49
CA MET A 178 2.92 -29.25 -12.86
C MET A 178 1.72 -28.48 -13.41
N VAL A 179 1.43 -27.27 -12.92
CA VAL A 179 0.23 -26.52 -13.34
C VAL A 179 0.51 -25.59 -14.52
N SER A 180 1.71 -25.00 -14.64
CA SER A 180 2.01 -24.14 -15.80
C SER A 180 1.80 -24.81 -17.16
N PRO A 181 2.22 -26.08 -17.38
CA PRO A 181 1.94 -26.77 -18.64
C PRO A 181 0.46 -26.95 -18.95
N VAL A 182 -0.39 -27.06 -17.94
CA VAL A 182 -1.85 -27.12 -18.11
C VAL A 182 -2.38 -25.78 -18.64
N LEU A 183 -1.88 -24.67 -18.09
CA LEU A 183 -2.22 -23.32 -18.57
C LEU A 183 -1.78 -23.15 -20.03
N TRP A 184 -0.60 -23.64 -20.41
CA TRP A 184 -0.13 -23.53 -21.81
C TRP A 184 -1.03 -24.27 -22.80
N LYS A 185 -1.57 -25.40 -22.39
CA LYS A 185 -2.49 -26.20 -23.24
C LYS A 185 -3.90 -25.62 -23.31
N LYS A 186 -4.37 -24.98 -22.22
CA LYS A 186 -5.79 -24.62 -22.08
C LYS A 186 -6.06 -23.13 -22.23
N VAL A 187 -5.07 -22.27 -22.00
CA VAL A 187 -5.22 -20.81 -22.00
C VAL A 187 -4.28 -20.17 -23.02
N ALA A 188 -2.99 -20.06 -22.72
CA ALA A 188 -2.00 -19.49 -23.63
C ALA A 188 -0.59 -19.94 -23.22
N GLY A 189 0.32 -20.04 -24.21
CA GLY A 189 1.72 -20.33 -23.97
C GLY A 189 2.43 -19.23 -23.15
N GLY A 190 3.43 -19.62 -22.34
CA GLY A 190 4.24 -18.70 -21.56
C GLY A 190 3.62 -18.21 -20.24
N LEU A 191 2.40 -18.61 -19.90
CA LEU A 191 1.80 -18.35 -18.60
C LEU A 191 2.48 -19.16 -17.51
N SER A 192 2.58 -18.61 -16.30
CA SER A 192 3.07 -19.35 -15.14
C SER A 192 1.99 -19.48 -14.07
N ALA A 193 1.88 -20.67 -13.50
CA ALA A 193 1.10 -20.88 -12.30
C ALA A 193 1.98 -20.67 -11.06
N GLY A 194 1.40 -20.05 -10.02
CA GLY A 194 2.10 -19.86 -8.76
C GLY A 194 1.10 -19.56 -7.66
N ARG A 195 1.36 -20.08 -6.48
CA ARG A 195 0.50 -19.95 -5.32
C ARG A 195 0.22 -18.47 -4.99
N VAL A 196 1.23 -17.63 -4.98
CA VAL A 196 1.08 -16.18 -4.72
C VAL A 196 0.32 -15.48 -5.86
N GLN A 197 0.64 -15.82 -7.11
CA GLN A 197 -0.02 -15.26 -8.28
C GLN A 197 -1.52 -15.61 -8.32
N SER A 198 -1.88 -16.84 -8.00
CA SER A 198 -3.29 -17.29 -7.99
C SER A 198 -4.11 -16.57 -6.92
N VAL A 199 -3.54 -16.38 -5.72
CA VAL A 199 -4.21 -15.63 -4.65
C VAL A 199 -4.36 -14.16 -5.02
N ALA A 200 -3.32 -13.53 -5.57
CA ALA A 200 -3.37 -12.14 -6.00
C ALA A 200 -4.43 -11.93 -7.09
N LEU A 201 -4.48 -12.83 -8.09
CA LEU A 201 -5.50 -12.80 -9.14
C LEU A 201 -6.91 -12.98 -8.57
N LYS A 202 -7.09 -13.94 -7.64
CA LYS A 202 -8.37 -14.14 -6.97
C LYS A 202 -8.86 -12.88 -6.26
N LEU A 203 -7.99 -12.22 -5.49
CA LEU A 203 -8.34 -10.98 -4.78
C LEU A 203 -8.76 -9.87 -5.76
N ILE A 204 -8.06 -9.72 -6.88
CA ILE A 204 -8.41 -8.74 -7.92
C ILE A 204 -9.77 -9.07 -8.54
N VAL A 205 -10.00 -10.34 -8.91
CA VAL A 205 -11.27 -10.79 -9.51
C VAL A 205 -12.43 -10.63 -8.54
N ASP A 206 -12.24 -11.00 -7.26
CA ASP A 206 -13.27 -10.83 -6.24
C ASP A 206 -13.61 -9.35 -6.03
N ARG A 207 -12.60 -8.48 -6.01
CA ARG A 207 -12.82 -7.04 -5.93
C ARG A 207 -13.53 -6.47 -7.15
N GLU A 208 -13.18 -6.95 -8.35
CA GLU A 208 -13.86 -6.55 -9.57
C GLU A 208 -15.34 -6.99 -9.56
N ARG A 209 -15.63 -8.20 -9.05
CA ARG A 209 -17.01 -8.65 -8.85
C ARG A 209 -17.78 -7.80 -7.86
N GLU A 210 -17.15 -7.38 -6.76
CA GLU A 210 -17.75 -6.44 -5.81
C GLU A 210 -18.05 -5.09 -6.48
N ILE A 211 -17.11 -4.57 -7.29
CA ILE A 211 -17.29 -3.31 -8.03
C ILE A 211 -18.46 -3.43 -9.00
N ARG A 212 -18.52 -4.52 -9.77
CA ARG A 212 -19.64 -4.78 -10.70
C ARG A 212 -20.97 -5.03 -9.99
N GLY A 213 -20.92 -5.72 -8.84
CA GLY A 213 -22.09 -5.95 -8.00
C GLY A 213 -22.57 -4.72 -7.25
N PHE A 214 -21.74 -3.68 -7.13
CA PHE A 214 -22.08 -2.48 -6.36
C PHE A 214 -23.27 -1.72 -7.00
N GLN A 215 -24.29 -1.44 -6.21
CA GLN A 215 -25.41 -0.60 -6.60
C GLN A 215 -25.17 0.81 -6.07
N PRO A 216 -24.93 1.80 -6.92
CA PRO A 216 -24.76 3.18 -6.47
C PRO A 216 -26.08 3.78 -6.04
N ASP A 217 -26.03 4.56 -4.95
CA ASP A 217 -27.13 5.33 -4.44
C ASP A 217 -26.83 6.83 -4.54
N GLU A 218 -27.80 7.60 -4.94
CA GLU A 218 -27.81 9.06 -4.73
C GLU A 218 -28.54 9.36 -3.44
N TYR A 219 -27.90 10.08 -2.54
CA TYR A 219 -28.54 10.57 -1.33
C TYR A 219 -28.23 12.04 -1.10
N TRP A 220 -29.16 12.71 -0.44
CA TRP A 220 -29.03 14.13 -0.07
C TRP A 220 -28.94 14.25 1.43
N LYS A 221 -28.05 15.13 1.88
CA LYS A 221 -28.02 15.65 3.23
C LYS A 221 -28.51 17.05 3.23
N VAL A 222 -29.24 17.43 4.25
CA VAL A 222 -29.66 18.80 4.48
C VAL A 222 -28.88 19.32 5.68
N GLU A 223 -27.96 20.20 5.42
CA GLU A 223 -27.09 20.82 6.42
C GLU A 223 -27.38 22.31 6.48
N ALA A 224 -27.33 22.91 7.68
CA ALA A 224 -27.54 24.32 7.88
C ALA A 224 -26.50 24.88 8.86
N ALA A 225 -25.93 26.02 8.52
CA ALA A 225 -25.17 26.82 9.45
C ALA A 225 -26.10 27.84 10.12
N MET A 226 -26.23 27.82 11.43
CA MET A 226 -27.17 28.65 12.18
C MET A 226 -26.39 29.53 13.17
N THR A 227 -26.99 30.69 13.48
CA THR A 227 -26.50 31.59 14.52
C THR A 227 -27.62 31.99 15.49
N PRO A 228 -27.38 32.08 16.81
CA PRO A 228 -28.35 32.61 17.77
C PRO A 228 -28.52 34.13 17.64
N ASP A 229 -27.56 34.81 17.00
CA ASP A 229 -27.58 36.27 16.82
C ASP A 229 -28.38 36.63 15.57
N LYS A 230 -29.67 36.87 15.78
CA LYS A 230 -30.62 37.22 14.70
C LYS A 230 -30.26 38.52 13.98
N ALA A 231 -29.71 39.50 14.69
CA ALA A 231 -29.37 40.81 14.11
C ALA A 231 -28.18 40.70 13.11
N ARG A 232 -27.28 39.76 13.32
CA ARG A 232 -26.11 39.52 12.48
C ARG A 232 -26.31 38.39 11.45
N GLY A 233 -27.46 37.72 11.48
CA GLY A 233 -27.69 36.51 10.68
C GLY A 233 -27.45 36.71 9.19
N GLN A 234 -27.94 37.78 8.59
CA GLN A 234 -27.76 38.07 7.17
C GLN A 234 -26.29 38.36 6.82
N ALA A 235 -25.61 39.16 7.63
CA ALA A 235 -24.19 39.47 7.42
C ALA A 235 -23.31 38.23 7.58
N LEU A 236 -23.62 37.35 8.55
CA LEU A 236 -22.90 36.09 8.76
C LEU A 236 -23.15 35.09 7.64
N SER A 237 -24.36 35.05 7.08
CA SER A 237 -24.66 34.22 5.91
C SER A 237 -23.84 34.64 4.70
N MET A 238 -23.76 35.93 4.40
CA MET A 238 -22.92 36.43 3.29
C MET A 238 -21.44 36.15 3.53
N ALA A 239 -20.95 36.28 4.76
CA ALA A 239 -19.58 35.99 5.12
C ALA A 239 -19.26 34.48 5.06
N TRP A 240 -20.24 33.65 5.38
CA TRP A 240 -20.13 32.18 5.26
C TRP A 240 -20.00 31.75 3.78
N ASP A 241 -20.87 32.29 2.92
CA ASP A 241 -20.80 32.01 1.49
C ASP A 241 -19.44 32.44 0.90
N ALA A 242 -18.96 33.63 1.29
CA ALA A 242 -17.63 34.10 0.89
C ALA A 242 -16.49 33.21 1.40
N PHE A 243 -16.59 32.69 2.63
CA PHE A 243 -15.63 31.76 3.18
C PHE A 243 -15.66 30.43 2.43
N LEU A 244 -16.83 29.86 2.15
CA LEU A 244 -16.95 28.61 1.40
C LEU A 244 -16.45 28.73 -0.06
N ALA A 245 -16.49 29.95 -0.62
CA ALA A 245 -15.99 30.21 -1.97
C ALA A 245 -14.45 30.27 -2.06
N GLN A 246 -13.73 30.39 -0.94
CA GLN A 246 -12.28 30.42 -0.93
C GLN A 246 -11.68 29.15 -1.50
N ARG A 247 -10.53 29.27 -2.16
CA ARG A 247 -9.78 28.14 -2.71
C ARG A 247 -8.31 28.29 -2.35
N ASP A 248 -7.67 27.19 -1.94
CA ASP A 248 -6.24 27.12 -1.74
C ASP A 248 -5.48 27.07 -3.09
N GLU A 249 -4.16 27.05 -3.02
CA GLU A 249 -3.26 26.94 -4.21
C GLU A 249 -3.53 25.67 -5.05
N ARG A 250 -4.20 24.67 -4.47
CA ARG A 250 -4.58 23.41 -5.11
C ARG A 250 -6.04 23.39 -5.57
N GLY A 251 -6.74 24.54 -5.51
CA GLY A 251 -8.14 24.68 -5.88
C GLY A 251 -9.13 24.05 -4.88
N LYS A 252 -8.68 23.65 -3.67
CA LYS A 252 -9.56 23.07 -2.65
C LYS A 252 -10.21 24.15 -1.81
N GLY A 253 -11.51 23.95 -1.50
CA GLY A 253 -12.23 24.78 -0.54
C GLY A 253 -11.86 24.47 0.91
N PRO A 254 -12.42 25.25 1.87
CA PRO A 254 -12.20 25.05 3.28
C PRO A 254 -12.57 23.64 3.73
N THR A 255 -11.72 23.03 4.55
CA THR A 255 -11.98 21.70 5.13
C THR A 255 -13.09 21.76 6.17
N VAL A 256 -13.72 20.62 6.46
CA VAL A 256 -14.76 20.52 7.52
C VAL A 256 -14.26 21.06 8.86
N LYS A 257 -12.99 20.84 9.19
CA LYS A 257 -12.37 21.37 10.41
C LYS A 257 -12.28 22.90 10.42
N GLU A 258 -11.91 23.48 9.28
CA GLU A 258 -11.84 24.95 9.12
C GLU A 258 -13.24 25.56 9.14
N GLN A 259 -14.23 24.90 8.53
CA GLN A 259 -15.64 25.29 8.57
C GLN A 259 -16.17 25.30 10.01
N ALA A 260 -15.94 24.22 10.76
CA ALA A 260 -16.36 24.13 12.16
C ALA A 260 -15.68 25.20 13.02
N HIS A 261 -14.39 25.47 12.80
CA HIS A 261 -13.66 26.53 13.51
C HIS A 261 -14.20 27.93 13.20
N TRP A 262 -14.43 28.22 11.92
CA TRP A 262 -14.98 29.48 11.46
C TRP A 262 -16.36 29.78 12.10
N LEU A 263 -17.23 28.76 12.16
CA LEU A 263 -18.54 28.85 12.80
C LEU A 263 -18.40 29.05 14.31
N ALA A 264 -17.55 28.29 14.98
CA ALA A 264 -17.36 28.39 16.43
C ALA A 264 -16.89 29.78 16.87
N GLU A 265 -15.96 30.40 16.15
CA GLU A 265 -15.47 31.76 16.43
C GLU A 265 -16.58 32.81 16.33
N ARG A 266 -17.64 32.54 15.58
CA ARG A 266 -18.75 33.46 15.31
C ARG A 266 -20.05 33.05 16.01
N SER A 267 -19.92 32.16 17.00
CA SER A 267 -21.05 31.55 17.70
C SER A 267 -22.07 30.88 16.76
N GLY A 268 -21.56 30.35 15.65
CA GLY A 268 -22.34 29.57 14.70
C GLY A 268 -22.40 28.11 15.10
N ILE A 269 -23.43 27.41 14.66
CA ILE A 269 -23.67 26.00 14.90
C ILE A 269 -23.94 25.35 13.54
N GLU A 270 -23.26 24.25 13.26
CA GLU A 270 -23.56 23.38 12.12
C GLU A 270 -24.61 22.35 12.53
N CYS A 271 -25.65 22.23 11.75
CA CYS A 271 -26.78 21.34 12.00
C CYS A 271 -26.97 20.41 10.80
N GLU A 272 -27.26 19.15 11.04
CA GLU A 272 -27.74 18.20 10.03
C GLU A 272 -29.20 17.84 10.33
N LEU A 273 -30.05 17.87 9.31
CA LEU A 273 -31.42 17.46 9.42
C LEU A 273 -31.50 15.94 9.43
N VAL A 274 -31.94 15.37 10.53
CA VAL A 274 -31.99 13.90 10.72
C VAL A 274 -33.44 13.36 10.70
N GLN A 275 -34.44 14.20 11.01
CA GLN A 275 -35.84 13.79 11.05
C GLN A 275 -36.78 14.91 10.62
N VAL A 276 -37.87 14.53 9.97
CA VAL A 276 -38.99 15.42 9.65
C VAL A 276 -40.30 14.75 10.09
N GLY A 277 -41.12 15.46 10.88
CA GLY A 277 -42.39 14.91 11.38
C GLY A 277 -42.23 13.63 12.22
N GLY A 278 -41.09 13.49 12.94
CA GLY A 278 -40.80 12.31 13.77
C GLY A 278 -40.28 11.08 13.00
N LYS A 279 -40.17 11.17 11.69
CA LYS A 279 -39.63 10.10 10.85
C LYS A 279 -38.18 10.42 10.43
N PRO A 280 -37.26 9.43 10.38
CA PRO A 280 -35.93 9.63 9.86
C PRO A 280 -35.95 10.22 8.45
N LEU A 281 -35.00 11.13 8.17
CA LEU A 281 -34.85 11.68 6.84
C LEU A 281 -34.27 10.63 5.91
N ASP A 282 -35.00 10.26 4.89
CA ASP A 282 -34.55 9.38 3.83
C ASP A 282 -34.74 10.04 2.47
N LEU A 283 -33.67 10.60 1.95
CA LEU A 283 -33.61 11.24 0.64
C LEU A 283 -32.63 10.44 -0.24
N ARG A 284 -33.00 9.18 -0.51
CA ARG A 284 -32.19 8.26 -1.34
C ARG A 284 -32.95 7.85 -2.57
N ARG A 285 -32.19 7.54 -3.61
CA ARG A 285 -32.64 6.76 -4.77
C ARG A 285 -31.54 5.85 -5.26
N GLU A 286 -31.89 4.69 -5.79
CA GLU A 286 -30.98 3.87 -6.56
C GLU A 286 -30.68 4.55 -7.89
N VAL A 287 -29.41 4.44 -8.29
CA VAL A 287 -28.93 4.96 -9.57
C VAL A 287 -28.66 3.78 -10.49
N PRO A 288 -29.06 3.83 -11.77
CA PRO A 288 -28.81 2.74 -12.72
C PRO A 288 -27.33 2.36 -12.76
N LYS A 289 -27.03 1.06 -12.79
CA LYS A 289 -25.67 0.56 -12.95
C LYS A 289 -25.15 0.82 -14.36
N TYR A 290 -23.84 0.99 -14.48
CA TYR A 290 -23.19 1.15 -15.78
C TYR A 290 -23.41 -0.04 -16.71
N GLU A 291 -23.50 -1.27 -16.19
CA GLU A 291 -23.76 -2.49 -16.96
C GLU A 291 -25.18 -2.58 -17.50
N ASP A 292 -26.16 -2.07 -16.73
CA ASP A 292 -27.55 -1.97 -17.18
C ASP A 292 -27.70 -1.00 -18.37
N LEU A 293 -26.66 -0.21 -18.62
CA LEU A 293 -26.61 0.81 -19.66
C LEU A 293 -26.02 0.30 -20.99
N ALA A 294 -25.37 -0.84 -20.97
CA ALA A 294 -24.84 -1.46 -22.20
C ALA A 294 -25.93 -1.82 -23.21
N ASP A 295 -27.15 -2.11 -22.73
CA ASP A 295 -28.32 -2.36 -23.59
C ASP A 295 -28.98 -1.09 -24.16
N PHE A 296 -28.60 0.09 -23.66
CA PHE A 296 -29.10 1.37 -24.20
C PHE A 296 -28.51 1.78 -25.55
N GLY A 297 -27.47 1.07 -26.03
CA GLY A 297 -26.93 1.24 -27.38
C GLY A 297 -27.81 0.77 -28.52
N SER A 298 -28.96 0.14 -28.24
CA SER A 298 -29.96 -0.18 -29.26
C SER A 298 -30.88 1.03 -29.45
N SER A 299 -31.04 1.44 -30.66
CA SER A 299 -31.80 2.52 -31.34
C SER A 299 -33.07 3.13 -30.69
N LYS A 300 -33.33 2.96 -29.39
CA LYS A 300 -34.53 3.44 -28.71
C LYS A 300 -34.34 4.58 -27.73
N CYS A 301 -33.12 4.96 -27.42
CA CYS A 301 -32.82 6.14 -26.59
C CYS A 301 -31.97 7.11 -27.37
N ALA A 302 -32.60 8.14 -27.94
CA ALA A 302 -31.90 9.30 -28.48
C ALA A 302 -31.39 10.16 -27.30
N VAL A 303 -30.15 9.87 -26.87
CA VAL A 303 -29.49 10.63 -25.83
C VAL A 303 -28.26 11.29 -26.43
N GLU A 304 -28.19 12.61 -26.33
CA GLU A 304 -26.94 13.33 -26.61
C GLU A 304 -25.88 12.99 -25.58
N VAL A 305 -24.93 12.19 -25.96
CA VAL A 305 -23.76 11.88 -25.15
C VAL A 305 -22.80 13.06 -25.23
N PRO A 306 -22.35 13.65 -24.10
CA PRO A 306 -21.37 14.72 -24.13
C PRO A 306 -20.10 14.32 -24.88
N ALA A 307 -19.58 15.21 -25.73
CA ALA A 307 -18.41 14.95 -26.62
C ALA A 307 -17.14 14.45 -25.90
N TRP A 308 -16.99 14.79 -24.60
CA TRP A 308 -15.86 14.34 -23.78
C TRP A 308 -15.97 12.88 -23.34
N VAL A 309 -17.18 12.33 -23.20
CA VAL A 309 -17.41 10.90 -22.95
C VAL A 309 -16.97 10.09 -24.16
N LEU A 310 -17.32 10.56 -25.36
CA LEU A 310 -16.92 9.95 -26.62
C LEU A 310 -15.38 9.94 -26.79
N ARG A 311 -14.69 11.01 -26.39
CA ARG A 311 -13.21 11.07 -26.48
C ARG A 311 -12.49 10.03 -25.63
N LYS A 312 -12.95 9.76 -24.42
CA LYS A 312 -12.33 8.71 -23.57
C LYS A 312 -12.54 7.30 -24.10
N VAL A 313 -13.64 7.05 -24.80
CA VAL A 313 -13.93 5.76 -25.41
C VAL A 313 -13.13 5.53 -26.69
N ASP A 314 -12.87 6.59 -27.49
CA ASP A 314 -12.02 6.53 -28.67
C ASP A 314 -10.54 6.25 -28.33
N GLU A 315 -10.08 6.59 -27.13
CA GLU A 315 -8.73 6.30 -26.65
C GLU A 315 -8.55 4.88 -26.10
N ASP A 316 -9.63 4.20 -25.76
CA ASP A 316 -9.58 2.79 -25.37
C ASP A 316 -9.57 1.90 -26.62
N LYS A 317 -8.38 1.50 -27.03
CA LYS A 317 -8.12 0.67 -28.23
C LYS A 317 -8.76 -0.72 -28.18
N SER A 318 -9.37 -1.11 -27.06
CA SER A 318 -9.99 -2.43 -26.87
C SER A 318 -11.45 -2.49 -27.30
N THR A 319 -12.15 -1.36 -27.39
CA THR A 319 -13.56 -1.29 -27.77
C THR A 319 -13.78 -0.36 -28.94
N LYS A 320 -14.14 -0.91 -30.10
CA LYS A 320 -14.42 -0.16 -31.33
C LYS A 320 -15.75 0.61 -31.29
N THR A 321 -16.51 0.54 -30.23
CA THR A 321 -17.85 1.16 -30.13
C THR A 321 -17.91 2.03 -28.89
N PRO A 322 -18.26 3.32 -29.02
CA PRO A 322 -18.52 4.20 -27.87
C PRO A 322 -19.60 3.57 -27.01
N ILE A 323 -19.39 3.49 -25.70
CA ILE A 323 -20.41 3.08 -24.75
C ILE A 323 -21.29 4.30 -24.49
N PRO A 324 -22.58 4.31 -24.94
CA PRO A 324 -23.45 5.44 -24.69
C PRO A 324 -23.67 5.60 -23.19
N GLN A 325 -23.52 6.82 -22.70
CA GLN A 325 -23.92 7.16 -21.33
C GLN A 325 -25.38 7.63 -21.39
N PRO A 326 -26.30 7.05 -20.63
CA PRO A 326 -27.70 7.46 -20.70
C PRO A 326 -27.93 8.86 -20.15
N ALA A 327 -28.87 9.59 -20.74
CA ALA A 327 -29.30 10.91 -20.29
C ALA A 327 -29.77 10.91 -18.83
N ASN A 328 -30.33 9.82 -18.38
CA ASN A 328 -30.81 9.63 -17.01
C ASN A 328 -29.70 9.76 -15.95
N TRP A 329 -28.44 9.69 -16.33
CA TRP A 329 -27.31 10.02 -15.46
C TRP A 329 -27.33 11.49 -15.05
N PHE A 330 -28.00 12.32 -15.84
CA PHE A 330 -28.19 13.75 -15.60
C PHE A 330 -29.61 14.07 -15.17
N ASP A 331 -30.51 13.07 -15.19
CA ASP A 331 -31.85 13.25 -14.64
C ASP A 331 -31.71 13.57 -13.15
N PRO A 332 -32.17 14.74 -12.70
CA PRO A 332 -32.11 15.11 -11.29
C PRO A 332 -32.97 14.17 -10.41
N GLY A 333 -33.71 13.23 -11.03
CA GLY A 333 -34.66 12.39 -10.35
C GLY A 333 -35.82 13.26 -9.84
N GLU A 334 -36.74 13.60 -10.69
CA GLU A 334 -37.85 14.55 -10.36
C GLU A 334 -38.53 14.22 -9.04
N ALA A 335 -38.76 12.93 -8.76
CA ALA A 335 -39.36 12.51 -7.50
C ALA A 335 -38.46 12.81 -6.28
N LEU A 336 -37.13 12.62 -6.41
CA LEU A 336 -36.18 12.95 -5.35
C LEU A 336 -36.08 14.47 -5.17
N VAL A 337 -36.04 15.21 -6.27
CA VAL A 337 -35.99 16.66 -6.27
C VAL A 337 -37.24 17.23 -5.60
N ALA A 338 -38.44 16.71 -5.92
CA ALA A 338 -39.67 17.09 -5.27
C ALA A 338 -39.66 16.82 -3.76
N ARG A 339 -39.15 15.66 -3.33
CA ARG A 339 -38.99 15.34 -1.90
C ARG A 339 -38.02 16.27 -1.20
N VAL A 340 -36.86 16.56 -1.83
CA VAL A 340 -35.89 17.52 -1.28
C VAL A 340 -36.50 18.91 -1.13
N LYS A 341 -37.25 19.36 -2.13
CA LYS A 341 -37.98 20.63 -2.06
C LYS A 341 -38.98 20.63 -0.93
N SER A 342 -39.83 19.61 -0.81
CA SER A 342 -40.81 19.48 0.28
C SER A 342 -40.14 19.47 1.66
N VAL A 343 -38.99 18.82 1.81
CA VAL A 343 -38.19 18.84 3.05
C VAL A 343 -37.66 20.25 3.33
N ALA A 344 -37.13 20.93 2.33
CA ALA A 344 -36.66 22.32 2.48
C ALA A 344 -37.79 23.28 2.94
N GLU A 345 -38.98 23.13 2.37
CA GLU A 345 -40.15 23.87 2.78
C GLU A 345 -40.60 23.52 4.21
N ALA A 346 -40.56 22.23 4.57
CA ALA A 346 -40.89 21.74 5.91
C ALA A 346 -39.95 22.24 7.01
N VAL A 347 -38.70 22.53 6.69
CA VAL A 347 -37.76 23.17 7.61
C VAL A 347 -37.80 24.68 7.59
N GLY A 348 -38.75 25.27 6.86
CA GLY A 348 -39.07 26.67 6.88
C GLY A 348 -38.39 27.53 5.81
N LEU A 349 -37.92 26.95 4.72
CA LEU A 349 -37.47 27.72 3.57
C LEU A 349 -38.66 28.13 2.70
N GLU A 350 -38.65 29.39 2.28
CA GLU A 350 -39.56 29.95 1.27
C GLU A 350 -38.80 30.17 -0.04
N SER A 351 -39.53 30.23 -1.15
CA SER A 351 -38.98 30.48 -2.49
C SER A 351 -37.88 29.47 -2.86
N VAL A 352 -38.13 28.19 -2.58
CA VAL A 352 -37.14 27.12 -2.77
C VAL A 352 -36.84 26.90 -4.24
N SER A 353 -35.58 27.03 -4.60
CA SER A 353 -35.03 26.70 -5.92
C SER A 353 -33.95 25.66 -5.79
N ILE A 354 -33.84 24.79 -6.81
CA ILE A 354 -32.80 23.79 -6.90
C ILE A 354 -31.90 24.15 -8.09
N ILE A 355 -30.63 24.32 -7.80
CA ILE A 355 -29.61 24.63 -8.81
C ILE A 355 -28.77 23.37 -9.05
N ILE A 356 -28.69 22.96 -10.30
CA ILE A 356 -27.83 21.89 -10.74
C ILE A 356 -26.67 22.53 -11.51
N ALA A 357 -25.47 22.36 -11.02
CA ALA A 357 -24.27 22.93 -11.62
C ALA A 357 -23.14 21.91 -11.67
N PRO A 358 -22.27 21.98 -12.66
CA PRO A 358 -21.07 21.15 -12.66
C PRO A 358 -20.19 21.47 -11.43
N LYS A 359 -19.66 20.46 -10.76
CA LYS A 359 -18.62 20.65 -9.77
C LYS A 359 -17.37 21.22 -10.43
N ALA A 360 -16.70 22.14 -9.75
CA ALA A 360 -15.37 22.55 -10.18
C ALA A 360 -14.46 21.31 -10.33
N PRO A 361 -13.65 21.24 -11.38
CA PRO A 361 -12.74 20.10 -11.57
C PRO A 361 -11.83 19.99 -10.37
N THR A 362 -11.88 18.84 -9.69
CA THR A 362 -10.90 18.46 -8.69
C THR A 362 -9.85 17.66 -9.42
N THR A 363 -8.60 18.16 -9.46
CA THR A 363 -7.46 17.38 -9.92
C THR A 363 -7.35 16.13 -9.06
N ASP A 364 -7.63 14.98 -9.65
CA ASP A 364 -7.30 13.68 -9.06
C ASP A 364 -5.77 13.58 -8.97
N LEU A 365 -5.28 12.94 -7.92
CA LEU A 365 -3.85 12.64 -7.70
C LEU A 365 -3.22 11.81 -8.84
N ARG A 366 -4.01 11.35 -9.80
CA ARG A 366 -3.59 10.61 -11.00
C ARG A 366 -3.47 11.47 -12.25
N GLY A 367 -3.71 12.79 -12.16
CA GLY A 367 -3.70 13.68 -13.31
C GLY A 367 -4.89 13.49 -14.27
N GLU A 368 -5.92 12.78 -13.86
CA GLU A 368 -7.17 12.69 -14.60
C GLU A 368 -8.06 13.88 -14.25
N ASP A 369 -8.21 14.81 -15.17
CA ASP A 369 -8.83 16.12 -14.95
C ASP A 369 -10.33 16.09 -14.76
N GLU A 370 -10.97 14.91 -14.74
CA GLU A 370 -12.42 14.88 -14.69
C GLU A 370 -13.01 13.72 -13.86
N PRO A 371 -13.85 13.99 -12.83
CA PRO A 371 -14.61 12.96 -12.15
C PRO A 371 -15.65 12.33 -13.10
N VAL A 372 -15.82 11.01 -13.01
CA VAL A 372 -16.78 10.28 -13.83
C VAL A 372 -18.14 10.18 -13.12
N GLY A 373 -19.24 10.37 -13.86
CA GLY A 373 -20.59 10.14 -13.37
C GLY A 373 -21.20 11.23 -12.48
N PHE A 374 -22.10 10.85 -11.56
CA PHE A 374 -22.85 11.77 -10.68
C PHE A 374 -21.98 12.66 -9.79
N ALA A 375 -20.76 12.24 -9.48
CA ALA A 375 -19.82 13.04 -8.70
C ALA A 375 -19.46 14.39 -9.34
N ARG A 376 -19.79 14.58 -10.62
CA ARG A 376 -19.53 15.83 -11.36
C ARG A 376 -20.54 16.94 -11.12
N TRP A 377 -21.71 16.60 -10.64
CA TRP A 377 -22.79 17.55 -10.52
C TRP A 377 -23.03 17.90 -9.07
N GLN A 378 -23.00 19.17 -8.80
CA GLN A 378 -23.43 19.72 -7.52
C GLN A 378 -24.88 20.12 -7.63
N ARG A 379 -25.71 19.66 -6.70
CA ARG A 379 -27.09 20.07 -6.56
C ARG A 379 -27.20 20.87 -5.29
N VAL A 380 -27.68 22.09 -5.41
CA VAL A 380 -27.79 23.03 -4.30
C VAL A 380 -29.23 23.47 -4.19
N VAL A 381 -29.80 23.31 -3.01
CA VAL A 381 -31.09 23.86 -2.66
C VAL A 381 -30.88 25.27 -2.10
N ARG A 382 -31.57 26.26 -2.63
CA ARG A 382 -31.56 27.63 -2.13
C ARG A 382 -32.98 28.07 -1.82
N GLY A 383 -33.09 28.84 -0.76
CA GLY A 383 -34.34 29.46 -0.33
C GLY A 383 -34.07 30.48 0.77
N SER A 384 -35.05 31.30 1.11
CA SER A 384 -34.99 32.21 2.24
C SER A 384 -35.73 31.62 3.44
N ILE A 385 -35.25 31.87 4.64
CA ILE A 385 -35.96 31.43 5.86
C ILE A 385 -37.16 32.32 6.07
N GLY A 386 -38.34 31.71 6.20
CA GLY A 386 -39.62 32.43 6.44
C GLY A 386 -39.57 33.24 7.73
N ALA A 387 -40.20 34.40 7.71
CA ALA A 387 -40.16 35.36 8.82
C ALA A 387 -40.69 34.84 10.16
N GLY A 388 -41.55 33.81 10.14
CA GLY A 388 -42.15 33.16 11.32
C GLY A 388 -41.41 31.95 11.85
N VAL A 389 -40.39 31.48 11.16
CA VAL A 389 -39.68 30.24 11.50
C VAL A 389 -38.81 30.43 12.74
N ARG A 390 -38.93 29.51 13.71
CA ARG A 390 -38.15 29.52 14.94
C ARG A 390 -37.60 28.12 15.21
N TYR A 391 -36.30 28.07 15.47
CA TYR A 391 -35.61 26.84 15.91
C TYR A 391 -35.33 26.96 17.40
N LYS A 392 -35.35 25.82 18.12
CA LYS A 392 -34.99 25.75 19.54
C LYS A 392 -34.11 24.54 19.81
N VAL A 393 -33.17 24.67 20.73
CA VAL A 393 -32.39 23.56 21.25
C VAL A 393 -33.33 22.68 22.09
N ARG A 394 -33.42 21.38 21.74
CA ARG A 394 -34.23 20.41 22.47
C ARG A 394 -33.45 19.74 23.59
N SER A 395 -32.21 19.32 23.30
CA SER A 395 -31.32 18.68 24.27
C SER A 395 -29.84 18.97 23.90
N ILE A 396 -29.00 18.95 24.89
CA ILE A 396 -27.55 19.05 24.71
C ILE A 396 -26.94 17.79 25.35
N GLU A 397 -26.33 16.94 24.53
CA GLU A 397 -25.63 15.75 24.99
C GLU A 397 -24.12 15.94 24.79
N LYS A 398 -23.36 15.71 25.85
CA LYS A 398 -21.90 15.75 25.80
C LYS A 398 -21.36 14.34 25.84
N SER A 399 -20.56 13.96 24.82
CA SER A 399 -19.83 12.73 24.81
C SER A 399 -18.32 13.00 24.78
N ALA A 400 -17.58 12.26 25.59
CA ALA A 400 -16.11 12.29 25.52
C ALA A 400 -15.67 11.25 24.50
N THR A 401 -14.91 11.68 23.51
CA THR A 401 -14.26 10.79 22.55
C THR A 401 -12.77 10.72 22.86
N SER A 402 -12.22 9.51 22.86
CA SER A 402 -10.77 9.31 22.98
C SER A 402 -10.24 8.78 21.65
N SER A 403 -9.14 9.35 21.16
CA SER A 403 -8.40 8.77 20.05
C SER A 403 -7.14 8.08 20.59
N ARG A 404 -6.86 6.88 20.11
CA ARG A 404 -5.62 6.18 20.40
C ARG A 404 -4.62 6.42 19.27
N PRO A 405 -3.32 6.45 19.56
CA PRO A 405 -2.29 6.44 18.51
C PRO A 405 -2.52 5.24 17.59
N LYS A 406 -2.23 5.41 16.30
CA LYS A 406 -2.25 4.28 15.36
C LYS A 406 -1.19 3.24 15.76
N ALA A 407 -1.48 1.97 15.52
CA ALA A 407 -0.49 0.92 15.69
C ALA A 407 0.73 1.17 14.79
N PRO A 408 1.93 0.70 15.18
CA PRO A 408 3.09 0.69 14.30
C PRO A 408 2.79 0.03 12.95
N PHE A 409 3.51 0.43 11.91
CA PHE A 409 3.32 -0.15 10.59
C PHE A 409 3.76 -1.61 10.54
N ILE A 410 2.93 -2.43 9.93
CA ILE A 410 3.32 -3.71 9.33
C ILE A 410 3.56 -3.48 7.83
N THR A 411 4.17 -4.44 7.14
CA THR A 411 4.54 -4.31 5.72
C THR A 411 3.37 -3.82 4.84
N SER A 412 2.17 -4.38 4.99
CA SER A 412 1.01 -4.01 4.17
C SER A 412 0.51 -2.60 4.45
N THR A 413 0.43 -2.20 5.72
CA THR A 413 -0.03 -0.85 6.10
C THR A 413 1.00 0.21 5.74
N LEU A 414 2.31 -0.11 5.81
CA LEU A 414 3.36 0.78 5.34
C LEU A 414 3.25 1.01 3.83
N GLN A 415 3.10 -0.06 3.04
CA GLN A 415 2.95 0.06 1.58
C GLN A 415 1.72 0.88 1.20
N SER A 416 0.57 0.63 1.84
CA SER A 416 -0.66 1.38 1.60
C SER A 416 -0.50 2.86 1.96
N SER A 417 0.07 3.16 3.13
CA SER A 417 0.26 4.54 3.57
C SER A 417 1.27 5.29 2.72
N ALA A 418 2.36 4.65 2.30
CA ALA A 418 3.35 5.24 1.41
C ALA A 418 2.80 5.47 0.00
N SER A 419 1.95 4.56 -0.50
CA SER A 419 1.25 4.75 -1.77
C SER A 419 0.31 5.93 -1.72
N TYR A 420 -0.48 6.05 -0.65
CA TYR A 420 -1.44 7.14 -0.48
C TYR A 420 -0.77 8.49 -0.27
N ALA A 421 0.20 8.58 0.66
CA ALA A 421 0.79 9.85 1.07
C ALA A 421 1.94 10.34 0.16
N LEU A 422 2.70 9.41 -0.44
CA LEU A 422 3.93 9.70 -1.18
C LEU A 422 3.89 9.22 -2.63
N SER A 423 2.79 8.60 -3.07
CA SER A 423 2.66 7.97 -4.39
C SER A 423 3.78 6.96 -4.70
N PHE A 424 4.26 6.26 -3.67
CA PHE A 424 5.30 5.25 -3.83
C PHE A 424 4.70 3.92 -4.29
N ALA A 425 5.27 3.33 -5.34
CA ALA A 425 5.02 1.93 -5.66
C ALA A 425 5.56 1.02 -4.55
N ALA A 426 4.96 -0.17 -4.35
CA ALA A 426 5.36 -1.12 -3.32
C ALA A 426 6.87 -1.45 -3.36
N LYS A 427 7.46 -1.63 -4.54
CA LYS A 427 8.90 -1.87 -4.72
C LYS A 427 9.74 -0.73 -4.15
N ARG A 428 9.37 0.54 -4.42
CA ARG A 428 10.09 1.71 -3.90
C ARG A 428 9.97 1.80 -2.38
N THR A 429 8.76 1.58 -1.85
CA THR A 429 8.52 1.56 -0.40
C THR A 429 9.40 0.54 0.29
N MET A 430 9.40 -0.72 -0.20
CA MET A 430 10.21 -1.78 0.41
C MET A 430 11.70 -1.53 0.28
N SER A 431 12.19 -1.05 -0.86
CA SER A 431 13.60 -0.69 -1.03
C SER A 431 14.04 0.43 -0.07
N THR A 432 13.21 1.45 0.12
CA THR A 432 13.49 2.54 1.08
C THR A 432 13.50 2.03 2.52
N ALA A 433 12.51 1.23 2.88
CA ALA A 433 12.42 0.64 4.21
C ALA A 433 13.61 -0.29 4.51
N GLN A 434 14.04 -1.09 3.53
CA GLN A 434 15.24 -1.91 3.66
C GLN A 434 16.51 -1.07 3.88
N GLN A 435 16.65 0.07 3.22
CA GLN A 435 17.75 0.99 3.44
C GLN A 435 17.72 1.59 4.86
N LEU A 436 16.53 1.99 5.34
CA LEU A 436 16.35 2.52 6.69
C LEU A 436 16.68 1.47 7.77
N TYR A 437 16.33 0.20 7.52
CA TYR A 437 16.67 -0.90 8.42
C TYR A 437 18.17 -1.21 8.41
N MET A 438 18.78 -1.34 7.22
CA MET A 438 20.20 -1.70 7.08
C MET A 438 21.17 -0.60 7.53
N GLY A 439 20.70 0.63 7.62
CA GLY A 439 21.43 1.79 8.09
C GLY A 439 21.66 2.85 7.03
N VAL A 440 21.30 4.07 7.38
CA VAL A 440 21.60 5.28 6.62
C VAL A 440 22.64 6.11 7.36
N ASN A 441 23.39 6.94 6.63
CA ASN A 441 24.41 7.77 7.22
C ASN A 441 23.77 9.01 7.88
N VAL A 442 23.78 9.05 9.20
CA VAL A 442 23.30 10.18 10.00
C VAL A 442 24.49 11.05 10.38
N PRO A 443 24.46 12.38 10.15
CA PRO A 443 25.55 13.28 10.52
C PRO A 443 25.86 13.17 12.01
N GLY A 444 27.14 12.94 12.35
CA GLY A 444 27.59 12.78 13.74
C GLY A 444 27.51 11.35 14.30
N GLU A 445 26.64 10.49 13.77
CA GLU A 445 26.44 9.12 14.28
C GLU A 445 26.96 8.04 13.32
N GLY A 446 27.12 8.37 12.04
CA GLY A 446 27.53 7.43 11.00
C GLY A 446 26.35 6.62 10.46
N SER A 447 26.60 5.37 10.07
CA SER A 447 25.53 4.50 9.54
C SER A 447 24.76 3.87 10.69
N VAL A 448 23.45 4.17 10.80
CA VAL A 448 22.55 3.71 11.86
C VAL A 448 21.24 3.20 11.25
N GLY A 449 20.74 2.07 11.75
CA GLY A 449 19.39 1.59 11.44
C GLY A 449 18.35 2.48 12.13
N LEU A 450 17.37 2.96 11.34
CA LEU A 450 16.37 3.90 11.84
C LEU A 450 15.00 3.26 12.10
N ILE A 451 14.79 2.04 11.65
CA ILE A 451 13.56 1.27 11.84
C ILE A 451 13.89 -0.16 12.24
N THR A 452 12.94 -0.80 12.91
CA THR A 452 13.00 -2.23 13.21
C THR A 452 12.69 -3.06 11.97
N TYR A 453 13.00 -4.36 12.04
CA TYR A 453 12.66 -5.30 10.98
C TYR A 453 11.15 -5.36 10.76
N MET A 454 10.72 -5.26 9.51
CA MET A 454 9.30 -5.31 9.15
C MET A 454 8.86 -6.74 8.91
N ARG A 455 7.88 -7.16 9.66
CA ARG A 455 7.22 -8.48 9.51
C ARG A 455 5.96 -8.40 8.67
#